data_b36e2a3ad1ab7aba58d47b7f1afa2c01
#
_entry.id   b36e2a3ad1ab7aba58d47b7f1afa2c01
#
_cell.length_a   1.000
_cell.length_b   1.000
_cell.length_c   1.000
_cell.angle_alpha   90.00
_cell.angle_beta   90.00
_cell.angle_gamma   90.00
#
_symmetry.space_group_name_H-M   'P 1'
#
loop_
_entity.id
_entity.type
_entity.pdbx_description
1 polymer ?
#
loop_
_entity_poly.entity_id
_entity_poly.type
_entity_poly.pdbx_seq_one_letter_code
_entity_poly.pdbx_strand_id
1 'polypeptide(L)'
;QIIKVLSAAESETKLRLLFPTQDGRAGLGAGNFNASPTSSEQRELMVSTVVGWSDEEHIAHASSLALQGTWTKWSEQARPFDFSWKNLIYGPGPHLIRFVLNSLINCVKTPDMLQLWGYTPTAFCSLCGNDKCTLHHILVNCNCALVGGRYTWRHDSVLSTMEPVLKAHLSSLKNEKDGGPPLIEKSFVRKGDNLARPAKLAPRKSLLSGSTDWKLLVDYSDRPIVFPPEILATSQRPDIVIWSIALKKVVMIELTCPAEEGIEAARERKLGRYTQLKQDIEEVGWTAGLLTVEVGARGYVAYSTERCFRQLGMQKRKVSSLCKSLSRVVARCSYAIYLSRKNKDWDKNRELLADADVPRQPVQDQTTT
;
A
#
# COMPACT_ATOMS: atom_id res chain seq x y z
N GLN A 1 -1.15 37.43 25.99
CA GLN A 1 -1.84 36.83 24.82
C GLN A 1 -1.65 35.32 24.76
N ILE A 2 -0.42 34.77 24.92
CA ILE A 2 -0.12 33.32 24.90
C ILE A 2 -0.93 32.55 25.94
N ILE A 3 -1.01 33.08 27.18
CA ILE A 3 -1.81 32.44 28.26
C ILE A 3 -3.29 32.34 27.90
N LYS A 4 -3.86 33.40 27.28
CA LYS A 4 -5.26 33.36 26.83
C LYS A 4 -5.51 32.32 25.74
N VAL A 5 -4.58 32.17 24.79
CA VAL A 5 -4.65 31.16 23.74
C VAL A 5 -4.55 29.74 24.31
N LEU A 6 -3.61 29.53 25.24
CA LEU A 6 -3.45 28.23 25.91
C LEU A 6 -4.67 27.90 26.80
N SER A 7 -5.21 28.87 27.53
CA SER A 7 -6.44 28.67 28.32
C SER A 7 -7.65 28.34 27.44
N ALA A 8 -7.76 28.97 26.25
CA ALA A 8 -8.79 28.63 25.30
C ALA A 8 -8.60 27.19 24.74
N ALA A 9 -7.37 26.85 24.38
CA ALA A 9 -7.02 25.51 23.96
C ALA A 9 -7.26 24.45 25.03
N GLU A 10 -6.98 24.73 26.32
CA GLU A 10 -7.31 23.84 27.43
C GLU A 10 -8.82 23.62 27.57
N SER A 11 -9.59 24.71 27.45
CA SER A 11 -11.07 24.63 27.52
C SER A 11 -11.65 23.81 26.37
N GLU A 12 -11.11 23.98 25.16
CA GLU A 12 -11.56 23.30 23.96
C GLU A 12 -11.12 21.83 23.95
N THR A 13 -9.87 21.55 24.30
CA THR A 13 -9.30 20.19 24.25
C THR A 13 -9.51 19.39 25.53
N LYS A 14 -9.98 20.03 26.61
CA LYS A 14 -10.07 19.44 27.96
C LYS A 14 -8.73 18.92 28.49
N LEU A 15 -7.64 19.32 27.90
CA LEU A 15 -6.28 18.99 28.33
C LEU A 15 -5.72 20.10 29.24
N ARG A 16 -5.04 19.74 30.31
CA ARG A 16 -4.38 20.70 31.19
C ARG A 16 -3.00 21.06 30.63
N LEU A 17 -2.92 22.07 29.80
CA LEU A 17 -1.69 22.52 29.16
C LEU A 17 -0.86 23.49 30.01
N LEU A 18 -1.50 24.19 30.97
CA LEU A 18 -0.87 25.26 31.74
C LEU A 18 -0.42 24.85 33.13
N PHE A 19 -0.90 23.74 33.68
CA PHE A 19 -0.59 23.36 35.04
C PHE A 19 0.69 22.54 35.13
N PRO A 20 1.62 22.88 36.05
CA PRO A 20 2.75 22.03 36.34
C PRO A 20 2.28 20.69 36.90
N THR A 21 2.93 19.59 36.50
CA THR A 21 2.79 18.30 37.18
C THR A 21 3.35 18.38 38.59
N GLN A 22 3.10 17.40 39.46
CA GLN A 22 3.65 17.31 40.81
C GLN A 22 5.20 17.45 40.84
N ASP A 23 5.87 17.19 39.73
CA ASP A 23 7.32 17.31 39.55
C ASP A 23 7.76 18.68 39.00
N GLY A 24 6.89 19.70 38.99
CA GLY A 24 7.19 21.03 38.49
C GLY A 24 7.29 21.16 36.97
N ARG A 25 6.87 20.15 36.22
CA ARG A 25 6.85 20.12 34.74
C ARG A 25 5.57 20.71 34.18
N ALA A 26 5.64 21.39 33.05
CA ALA A 26 4.42 21.84 32.36
C ALA A 26 3.55 20.63 31.98
N GLY A 27 2.28 20.67 32.32
CA GLY A 27 1.33 19.59 32.45
C GLY A 27 0.90 18.78 31.23
N LEU A 28 1.80 18.41 30.39
CA LEU A 28 1.55 17.57 29.21
C LEU A 28 1.76 16.07 29.49
N GLY A 29 1.04 15.53 30.44
CA GLY A 29 0.99 14.10 30.65
C GLY A 29 2.29 13.47 31.17
N ALA A 30 2.25 12.20 31.49
CA ALA A 30 3.34 11.41 32.02
C ALA A 30 4.40 11.05 30.94
N GLY A 31 5.00 12.05 30.30
CA GLY A 31 6.17 11.81 29.47
C GLY A 31 7.39 11.54 30.32
N ASN A 32 8.14 10.49 30.07
CA ASN A 32 9.42 10.16 30.71
C ASN A 32 10.48 11.19 30.29
N PHE A 33 10.44 12.38 30.84
CA PHE A 33 11.51 13.35 30.69
C PHE A 33 12.56 13.11 31.78
N ASN A 34 13.72 12.60 31.41
CA ASN A 34 14.87 12.45 32.30
C ASN A 34 15.57 13.78 32.60
N ALA A 35 15.12 14.90 32.00
CA ALA A 35 15.61 16.25 32.21
C ALA A 35 14.50 17.27 32.02
N SER A 36 14.64 18.49 32.52
CA SER A 36 13.73 19.59 32.24
C SER A 36 13.75 19.88 30.74
N PRO A 37 12.61 19.76 30.02
CA PRO A 37 12.57 19.98 28.59
C PRO A 37 12.87 21.44 28.26
N THR A 38 13.58 21.68 27.16
CA THR A 38 13.81 23.02 26.63
C THR A 38 12.49 23.65 26.16
N SER A 39 12.45 24.98 26.06
CA SER A 39 11.25 25.69 25.56
C SER A 39 10.81 25.21 24.16
N SER A 40 11.77 24.78 23.33
CA SER A 40 11.46 24.21 22.00
C SER A 40 10.79 22.84 22.12
N GLU A 41 11.32 21.96 22.98
CA GLU A 41 10.75 20.63 23.21
C GLU A 41 9.36 20.70 23.85
N GLN A 42 9.17 21.65 24.80
CA GLN A 42 7.84 21.91 25.39
C GLN A 42 6.83 22.33 24.32
N ARG A 43 7.24 23.25 23.42
CA ARG A 43 6.37 23.71 22.33
C ARG A 43 6.04 22.57 21.36
N GLU A 44 7.02 21.77 20.97
CA GLU A 44 6.83 20.62 20.08
C GLU A 44 5.89 19.59 20.71
N LEU A 45 6.06 19.31 22.00
CA LEU A 45 5.20 18.41 22.74
C LEU A 45 3.75 18.94 22.82
N MET A 46 3.57 20.22 23.11
CA MET A 46 2.23 20.85 23.12
C MET A 46 1.56 20.76 21.77
N VAL A 47 2.26 21.12 20.70
CA VAL A 47 1.72 21.05 19.33
C VAL A 47 1.37 19.63 18.97
N SER A 48 2.25 18.65 19.23
CA SER A 48 1.98 17.24 18.93
C SER A 48 0.81 16.68 19.72
N THR A 49 0.63 17.08 20.96
CA THR A 49 -0.50 16.65 21.80
C THR A 49 -1.83 17.22 21.29
N VAL A 50 -1.87 18.52 20.97
CA VAL A 50 -3.08 19.17 20.44
C VAL A 50 -3.43 18.59 19.05
N VAL A 51 -2.44 18.41 18.19
CA VAL A 51 -2.64 17.78 16.87
C VAL A 51 -3.13 16.35 17.04
N GLY A 52 -2.50 15.55 17.92
CA GLY A 52 -2.91 14.17 18.19
C GLY A 52 -4.36 14.09 18.67
N TRP A 53 -4.76 14.95 19.61
CA TRP A 53 -6.14 15.00 20.08
C TRP A 53 -7.11 15.38 18.96
N SER A 54 -6.79 16.41 18.16
CA SER A 54 -7.62 16.81 17.01
C SER A 54 -7.75 15.68 15.98
N ASP A 55 -6.67 14.96 15.71
CA ASP A 55 -6.68 13.81 14.81
C ASP A 55 -7.55 12.68 15.35
N GLU A 56 -7.47 12.39 16.65
CA GLU A 56 -8.33 11.39 17.32
C GLU A 56 -9.82 11.76 17.22
N GLU A 57 -10.16 13.03 17.45
CA GLU A 57 -11.54 13.51 17.33
C GLU A 57 -12.05 13.40 15.88
N HIS A 58 -11.22 13.81 14.90
CA HIS A 58 -11.57 13.68 13.49
C HIS A 58 -11.74 12.22 13.06
N ILE A 59 -10.89 11.30 13.56
CA ILE A 59 -11.00 9.86 13.30
C ILE A 59 -12.26 9.29 13.96
N ALA A 60 -12.55 9.67 15.19
CA ALA A 60 -13.75 9.24 15.90
C ALA A 60 -15.02 9.71 15.15
N HIS A 61 -15.05 10.97 14.73
CA HIS A 61 -16.14 11.49 13.92
C HIS A 61 -16.24 10.74 12.58
N ALA A 62 -15.13 10.59 11.84
CA ALA A 62 -15.13 9.85 10.58
C ALA A 62 -15.65 8.42 10.77
N SER A 63 -15.22 7.72 11.83
CA SER A 63 -15.64 6.33 12.12
C SER A 63 -17.13 6.20 12.40
N SER A 64 -17.78 7.27 12.86
CA SER A 64 -19.24 7.29 13.09
C SER A 64 -20.04 7.38 11.79
N LEU A 65 -19.43 7.76 10.68
CA LEU A 65 -20.09 7.91 9.39
C LEU A 65 -20.17 6.55 8.67
N ALA A 66 -21.39 6.08 8.39
CA ALA A 66 -21.65 4.74 7.87
C ALA A 66 -20.97 4.45 6.52
N LEU A 67 -20.94 5.43 5.59
CA LEU A 67 -20.34 5.28 4.26
C LEU A 67 -18.96 5.93 4.16
N GLN A 68 -18.85 7.19 4.62
CA GLN A 68 -17.61 7.96 4.46
C GLN A 68 -16.51 7.54 5.42
N GLY A 69 -16.85 6.83 6.52
CA GLY A 69 -15.90 6.42 7.55
C GLY A 69 -15.27 5.04 7.36
N THR A 70 -15.67 4.27 6.35
CA THR A 70 -15.18 2.89 6.17
C THR A 70 -13.66 2.77 6.06
N TRP A 71 -12.99 3.77 5.52
CA TRP A 71 -11.53 3.81 5.36
C TRP A 71 -10.77 3.77 6.69
N THR A 72 -11.36 4.19 7.79
CA THR A 72 -10.70 4.20 9.10
C THR A 72 -10.35 2.78 9.57
N LYS A 73 -11.10 1.77 9.14
CA LYS A 73 -10.87 0.36 9.46
C LYS A 73 -9.75 -0.27 8.63
N TRP A 74 -9.42 0.30 7.46
CA TRP A 74 -8.41 -0.28 6.56
C TRP A 74 -7.00 -0.09 7.09
N SER A 75 -6.74 0.95 7.91
CA SER A 75 -5.44 1.24 8.51
C SER A 75 -4.94 0.14 9.47
N GLU A 76 -5.81 -0.74 9.95
CA GLU A 76 -5.43 -1.89 10.77
C GLU A 76 -4.65 -2.94 9.96
N GLN A 77 -4.96 -3.09 8.69
CA GLN A 77 -4.40 -4.13 7.80
C GLN A 77 -3.42 -3.58 6.76
N ALA A 78 -3.54 -2.32 6.42
CA ALA A 78 -2.78 -1.71 5.35
C ALA A 78 -2.20 -0.35 5.74
N ARG A 79 -1.08 0.00 5.09
CA ARG A 79 -0.50 1.33 5.24
C ARG A 79 -1.46 2.38 4.70
N PRO A 80 -1.63 3.52 5.39
CA PRO A 80 -2.40 4.61 4.86
C PRO A 80 -1.83 5.06 3.52
N PHE A 81 -2.69 5.51 2.64
CA PHE A 81 -2.28 6.07 1.36
C PHE A 81 -1.31 7.23 1.59
N ASP A 82 -0.14 7.16 0.97
CA ASP A 82 0.84 8.24 1.11
C ASP A 82 0.45 9.42 0.21
N PHE A 83 -0.32 10.31 0.76
CA PHE A 83 -0.57 11.62 0.20
C PHE A 83 0.66 12.52 0.40
N SER A 84 1.80 12.17 -0.19
CA SER A 84 2.87 13.15 -0.31
C SER A 84 2.39 14.25 -1.28
N TRP A 85 1.75 15.25 -0.73
CA TRP A 85 1.05 16.33 -1.44
C TRP A 85 1.86 16.97 -2.57
N LYS A 86 3.18 17.10 -2.39
CA LYS A 86 4.07 17.60 -3.44
C LYS A 86 3.99 16.77 -4.72
N ASN A 87 4.03 15.43 -4.60
CA ASN A 87 4.00 14.54 -5.75
C ASN A 87 2.59 14.36 -6.33
N LEU A 88 1.55 14.58 -5.52
CA LEU A 88 0.16 14.50 -5.97
C LEU A 88 -0.29 15.80 -6.64
N ILE A 89 0.10 16.96 -6.10
CA ILE A 89 -0.31 18.27 -6.66
C ILE A 89 0.46 18.58 -7.96
N TYR A 90 1.73 18.19 -8.05
CA TYR A 90 2.60 18.52 -9.19
C TYR A 90 2.87 17.36 -10.16
N GLY A 91 2.37 16.17 -9.87
CA GLY A 91 2.58 14.97 -10.69
C GLY A 91 1.32 14.51 -11.42
N PRO A 92 0.41 13.76 -10.79
CA PRO A 92 -0.81 13.28 -11.44
C PRO A 92 -1.85 14.38 -11.60
N GLY A 93 -2.66 14.28 -12.65
CA GLY A 93 -3.71 15.25 -12.90
C GLY A 93 -4.74 15.35 -11.77
N PRO A 94 -5.40 16.51 -11.60
CA PRO A 94 -6.34 16.79 -10.51
C PRO A 94 -7.53 15.83 -10.48
N HIS A 95 -7.86 15.21 -11.62
CA HIS A 95 -8.94 14.24 -11.73
C HIS A 95 -8.64 12.94 -11.01
N LEU A 96 -7.39 12.43 -11.09
CA LEU A 96 -6.96 11.25 -10.36
C LEU A 96 -6.99 11.50 -8.86
N ILE A 97 -6.48 12.65 -8.41
CA ILE A 97 -6.51 13.03 -6.98
C ILE A 97 -7.96 13.05 -6.47
N ARG A 98 -8.84 13.71 -7.21
CA ARG A 98 -10.27 13.77 -6.87
C ARG A 98 -10.90 12.38 -6.81
N PHE A 99 -10.58 11.51 -7.78
CA PHE A 99 -11.07 10.13 -7.77
C PHE A 99 -10.58 9.39 -6.54
N VAL A 100 -9.28 9.45 -6.21
CA VAL A 100 -8.71 8.78 -5.04
C VAL A 100 -9.38 9.25 -3.76
N LEU A 101 -9.43 10.57 -3.51
CA LEU A 101 -10.05 11.14 -2.31
C LEU A 101 -11.53 10.72 -2.19
N ASN A 102 -12.30 10.88 -3.27
CA ASN A 102 -13.71 10.51 -3.26
C ASN A 102 -13.93 9.00 -3.13
N SER A 103 -12.99 8.18 -3.61
CA SER A 103 -13.07 6.72 -3.47
C SER A 103 -12.88 6.26 -2.04
N LEU A 104 -12.05 6.96 -1.27
CA LEU A 104 -11.83 6.67 0.16
C LEU A 104 -13.10 6.88 0.98
N ILE A 105 -13.81 7.98 0.72
CA ILE A 105 -15.03 8.34 1.43
C ILE A 105 -16.31 7.86 0.71
N ASN A 106 -16.20 6.96 -0.26
CA ASN A 106 -17.31 6.42 -1.06
C ASN A 106 -18.23 7.49 -1.71
N CYS A 107 -17.68 8.65 -2.08
CA CYS A 107 -18.40 9.76 -2.73
C CYS A 107 -18.11 9.87 -4.24
N VAL A 108 -17.67 8.79 -4.88
CA VAL A 108 -17.51 8.74 -6.34
C VAL A 108 -18.88 8.65 -7.00
N LYS A 109 -19.06 9.31 -8.16
CA LYS A 109 -20.30 9.31 -8.95
C LYS A 109 -20.54 7.94 -9.61
N THR A 110 -20.90 6.96 -8.81
CA THR A 110 -21.34 5.63 -9.23
C THR A 110 -22.86 5.59 -9.37
N PRO A 111 -23.46 4.66 -10.11
CA PRO A 111 -24.92 4.59 -10.26
C PRO A 111 -25.68 4.53 -8.95
N ASP A 112 -25.20 3.77 -7.96
CA ASP A 112 -25.80 3.71 -6.63
C ASP A 112 -25.73 5.04 -5.86
N MET A 113 -24.59 5.75 -5.95
CA MET A 113 -24.45 7.06 -5.32
C MET A 113 -25.31 8.12 -6.04
N LEU A 114 -25.39 8.07 -7.36
CA LEU A 114 -26.26 8.97 -8.13
C LEU A 114 -27.75 8.72 -7.82
N GLN A 115 -28.15 7.46 -7.60
CA GLN A 115 -29.47 7.13 -7.13
C GLN A 115 -29.71 7.66 -5.71
N LEU A 116 -28.79 7.42 -4.80
CA LEU A 116 -28.87 7.92 -3.41
C LEU A 116 -29.00 9.46 -3.36
N TRP A 117 -28.34 10.16 -4.28
CA TRP A 117 -28.43 11.63 -4.38
C TRP A 117 -29.65 12.14 -5.17
N GLY A 118 -30.50 11.23 -5.69
CA GLY A 118 -31.70 11.59 -6.42
C GLY A 118 -31.47 12.00 -7.88
N TYR A 119 -30.29 11.79 -8.44
CA TYR A 119 -29.97 12.13 -9.83
C TYR A 119 -30.45 11.09 -10.86
N THR A 120 -30.62 9.84 -10.43
CA THR A 120 -31.10 8.74 -11.31
C THR A 120 -32.10 7.86 -10.57
N PRO A 121 -33.09 7.28 -11.26
CA PRO A 121 -34.06 6.39 -10.62
C PRO A 121 -33.49 5.01 -10.30
N THR A 122 -32.39 4.61 -10.94
CA THR A 122 -31.83 3.25 -10.86
C THR A 122 -30.35 3.26 -10.61
N ALA A 123 -29.84 2.17 -10.00
CA ALA A 123 -28.42 1.97 -9.71
C ALA A 123 -27.77 0.86 -10.58
N PHE A 124 -28.36 0.49 -11.69
CA PHE A 124 -27.88 -0.64 -12.51
C PHE A 124 -26.47 -0.44 -13.05
N CYS A 125 -25.72 -1.54 -13.10
CA CYS A 125 -24.46 -1.61 -13.81
C CYS A 125 -24.70 -1.70 -15.32
N SER A 126 -24.25 -0.72 -16.09
CA SER A 126 -24.39 -0.70 -17.55
C SER A 126 -23.60 -1.79 -18.27
N LEU A 127 -22.64 -2.45 -17.63
CA LEU A 127 -21.88 -3.54 -18.21
C LEU A 127 -22.55 -4.91 -18.00
N CYS A 128 -22.93 -5.25 -16.77
CA CYS A 128 -23.39 -6.58 -16.41
C CYS A 128 -24.87 -6.65 -15.97
N GLY A 129 -25.57 -5.51 -15.91
CA GLY A 129 -26.97 -5.46 -15.48
C GLY A 129 -27.23 -5.65 -13.98
N ASN A 130 -26.19 -5.74 -13.15
CA ASN A 130 -26.37 -5.90 -11.71
C ASN A 130 -27.16 -4.70 -11.12
N ASP A 131 -28.11 -4.99 -10.23
CA ASP A 131 -29.06 -4.02 -9.69
C ASP A 131 -28.40 -2.91 -8.83
N LYS A 132 -27.21 -3.17 -8.29
CA LYS A 132 -26.50 -2.23 -7.42
C LYS A 132 -25.06 -2.04 -7.88
N CYS A 133 -24.82 -0.98 -8.63
CA CYS A 133 -23.51 -0.65 -9.18
C CYS A 133 -22.75 0.31 -8.25
N THR A 134 -22.18 -0.24 -7.17
CA THR A 134 -21.32 0.47 -6.22
C THR A 134 -19.90 0.65 -6.77
N LEU A 135 -19.08 1.46 -6.12
CA LEU A 135 -17.65 1.56 -6.44
C LEU A 135 -16.95 0.21 -6.24
N HIS A 136 -17.28 -0.53 -5.18
CA HIS A 136 -16.79 -1.89 -4.95
C HIS A 136 -17.12 -2.81 -6.13
N HIS A 137 -18.39 -2.80 -6.60
CA HIS A 137 -18.78 -3.58 -7.78
C HIS A 137 -17.92 -3.24 -9.00
N ILE A 138 -17.76 -1.95 -9.30
CA ILE A 138 -16.98 -1.50 -10.47
C ILE A 138 -15.52 -1.93 -10.39
N LEU A 139 -14.90 -1.83 -9.22
CA LEU A 139 -13.46 -2.03 -9.07
C LEU A 139 -13.04 -3.49 -8.88
N VAL A 140 -13.91 -4.36 -8.33
CA VAL A 140 -13.50 -5.74 -7.97
C VAL A 140 -14.56 -6.83 -8.20
N ASN A 141 -15.83 -6.49 -8.45
CA ASN A 141 -16.90 -7.48 -8.42
C ASN A 141 -17.81 -7.47 -9.67
N CYS A 142 -17.44 -6.81 -10.74
CA CYS A 142 -18.20 -6.83 -11.98
C CYS A 142 -17.75 -8.00 -12.87
N ASN A 143 -18.63 -8.98 -13.12
CA ASN A 143 -18.31 -10.14 -13.96
C ASN A 143 -17.89 -9.74 -15.38
N CYS A 144 -18.53 -8.76 -15.99
CA CYS A 144 -18.13 -8.27 -17.32
C CYS A 144 -16.74 -7.62 -17.30
N ALA A 145 -16.40 -6.90 -16.23
CA ALA A 145 -15.06 -6.32 -16.07
C ALA A 145 -14.00 -7.41 -15.82
N LEU A 146 -14.36 -8.48 -15.12
CA LEU A 146 -13.50 -9.64 -14.87
C LEU A 146 -13.20 -10.37 -16.18
N VAL A 147 -14.25 -10.78 -16.92
CA VAL A 147 -14.13 -11.48 -18.19
C VAL A 147 -13.43 -10.61 -19.24
N GLY A 148 -13.70 -9.30 -19.25
CA GLY A 148 -13.04 -8.34 -20.12
C GLY A 148 -11.58 -8.05 -19.73
N GLY A 149 -11.00 -8.71 -18.72
CA GLY A 149 -9.59 -8.63 -18.37
C GLY A 149 -9.17 -7.34 -17.66
N ARG A 150 -10.11 -6.48 -17.20
CA ARG A 150 -9.78 -5.19 -16.58
C ARG A 150 -9.04 -5.37 -15.24
N TYR A 151 -9.45 -6.35 -14.47
CA TYR A 151 -8.80 -6.66 -13.18
C TYR A 151 -7.45 -7.37 -13.37
N THR A 152 -7.36 -8.21 -14.40
CA THR A 152 -6.10 -8.85 -14.83
C THR A 152 -5.10 -7.79 -15.31
N TRP A 153 -5.54 -6.81 -16.11
CA TRP A 153 -4.69 -5.69 -16.53
C TRP A 153 -4.14 -4.89 -15.33
N ARG A 154 -4.96 -4.60 -14.31
CA ARG A 154 -4.48 -3.96 -13.08
C ARG A 154 -3.47 -4.83 -12.34
N HIS A 155 -3.74 -6.12 -12.20
CA HIS A 155 -2.83 -7.10 -11.60
C HIS A 155 -1.48 -7.12 -12.33
N ASP A 156 -1.48 -7.27 -13.63
CA ASP A 156 -0.25 -7.31 -14.44
C ASP A 156 0.51 -5.98 -14.43
N SER A 157 -0.20 -4.85 -14.30
CA SER A 157 0.43 -3.54 -14.11
C SER A 157 1.20 -3.44 -12.79
N VAL A 158 0.72 -4.10 -11.75
CA VAL A 158 1.43 -4.21 -10.46
C VAL A 158 2.65 -5.12 -10.60
N LEU A 159 2.51 -6.28 -11.24
CA LEU A 159 3.65 -7.18 -11.52
C LEU A 159 4.74 -6.47 -12.32
N SER A 160 4.37 -5.73 -13.37
CA SER A 160 5.31 -4.99 -14.21
C SER A 160 6.05 -3.88 -13.44
N THR A 161 5.47 -3.37 -12.37
CA THR A 161 6.11 -2.40 -11.48
C THR A 161 7.08 -3.08 -10.50
N MET A 162 6.78 -4.31 -10.07
CA MET A 162 7.62 -5.08 -9.15
C MET A 162 8.83 -5.72 -9.84
N GLU A 163 8.64 -6.26 -11.04
CA GLU A 163 9.66 -7.03 -11.76
C GLU A 163 11.02 -6.31 -11.88
N PRO A 164 11.11 -5.06 -12.38
CA PRO A 164 12.40 -4.38 -12.52
C PRO A 164 13.08 -4.12 -11.16
N VAL A 165 12.30 -3.88 -10.11
CA VAL A 165 12.83 -3.66 -8.76
C VAL A 165 13.39 -4.95 -8.18
N LEU A 166 12.70 -6.09 -8.39
CA LEU A 166 13.19 -7.41 -7.99
C LEU A 166 14.44 -7.79 -8.78
N LYS A 167 14.45 -7.60 -10.10
CA LYS A 167 15.64 -7.85 -10.94
C LYS A 167 16.85 -7.04 -10.46
N ALA A 168 16.68 -5.75 -10.21
CA ALA A 168 17.74 -4.89 -9.69
C ALA A 168 18.21 -5.33 -8.29
N HIS A 169 17.29 -5.79 -7.43
CA HIS A 169 17.66 -6.32 -6.13
C HIS A 169 18.48 -7.62 -6.24
N LEU A 170 18.04 -8.58 -7.07
CA LEU A 170 18.79 -9.82 -7.30
C LEU A 170 20.16 -9.56 -7.93
N SER A 171 20.27 -8.59 -8.84
CA SER A 171 21.54 -8.17 -9.41
C SER A 171 22.48 -7.58 -8.35
N SER A 172 21.97 -6.81 -7.40
CA SER A 172 22.78 -6.26 -6.30
C SER A 172 23.34 -7.37 -5.38
N LEU A 173 22.58 -8.45 -5.16
CA LEU A 173 23.07 -9.60 -4.39
C LEU A 173 24.22 -10.35 -5.07
N LYS A 174 24.28 -10.34 -6.41
CA LYS A 174 25.40 -10.91 -7.18
C LYS A 174 26.69 -10.12 -6.95
N ASN A 175 26.58 -8.81 -6.86
CA ASN A 175 27.72 -7.90 -6.74
C ASN A 175 28.27 -7.78 -5.30
N GLU A 176 27.45 -8.09 -4.26
CA GLU A 176 27.89 -8.01 -2.87
C GLU A 176 28.95 -9.05 -2.47
N LYS A 177 29.18 -10.10 -3.26
CA LYS A 177 30.27 -11.08 -3.00
C LYS A 177 31.66 -10.55 -3.33
N ASP A 178 31.78 -9.51 -4.16
CA ASP A 178 33.06 -8.87 -4.47
C ASP A 178 33.37 -7.70 -3.53
N GLY A 179 32.48 -7.35 -2.64
CA GLY A 179 32.64 -6.31 -1.64
C GLY A 179 33.20 -6.90 -0.33
N GLY A 180 34.35 -6.37 0.09
CA GLY A 180 35.11 -6.75 1.27
C GLY A 180 34.33 -6.86 2.58
N PRO A 181 35.01 -7.16 3.71
CA PRO A 181 34.36 -7.44 4.98
C PRO A 181 33.36 -6.34 5.37
N PRO A 182 32.25 -6.69 6.05
CA PRO A 182 31.23 -5.71 6.41
C PRO A 182 31.87 -4.55 7.13
N LEU A 183 31.61 -3.32 6.64
CA LEU A 183 32.02 -2.11 7.34
C LEU A 183 31.48 -2.17 8.77
N ILE A 184 32.37 -2.44 9.70
CA ILE A 184 32.06 -2.31 11.12
C ILE A 184 31.83 -0.82 11.33
N GLU A 185 30.57 -0.40 11.50
CA GLU A 185 30.24 0.95 11.96
C GLU A 185 30.91 1.16 13.31
N LYS A 186 32.09 1.80 13.30
CA LYS A 186 32.76 2.25 14.52
C LYS A 186 31.88 3.36 15.11
N SER A 187 31.08 3.02 16.10
CA SER A 187 30.42 4.04 16.92
C SER A 187 31.46 4.70 17.78
N PHE A 188 31.68 6.01 17.62
CA PHE A 188 32.51 6.78 18.53
C PHE A 188 31.76 6.88 19.87
N VAL A 189 32.30 6.24 20.92
CA VAL A 189 31.81 6.36 22.29
C VAL A 189 32.40 7.66 22.87
N ARG A 190 31.53 8.61 23.21
CA ARG A 190 31.97 9.83 23.94
C ARG A 190 32.24 9.48 25.41
N LYS A 191 33.27 10.14 26.00
CA LYS A 191 33.59 9.97 27.40
C LYS A 191 32.38 10.36 28.27
N GLY A 192 31.76 9.39 28.95
CA GLY A 192 30.53 9.57 29.74
C GLY A 192 29.31 8.82 29.26
N ASP A 193 29.35 8.18 28.09
CA ASP A 193 28.25 7.33 27.63
C ASP A 193 28.23 6.00 28.41
N ASN A 194 27.08 5.67 29.00
CA ASN A 194 26.87 4.37 29.63
C ASN A 194 26.96 3.26 28.55
N LEU A 195 27.91 2.33 28.77
CA LEU A 195 28.21 1.22 27.86
C LEU A 195 27.11 0.17 27.68
N ALA A 196 25.94 0.34 28.27
CA ALA A 196 24.81 -0.59 28.20
C ALA A 196 23.84 -0.22 27.08
N ARG A 197 24.31 0.00 25.82
CA ARG A 197 23.42 -0.13 24.67
C ARG A 197 23.22 -1.62 24.38
N PRO A 198 21.99 -2.10 24.34
CA PRO A 198 21.74 -3.49 23.95
C PRO A 198 22.42 -3.75 22.61
N ALA A 199 23.20 -4.83 22.54
CA ALA A 199 23.86 -5.25 21.33
C ALA A 199 22.86 -5.18 20.18
N LYS A 200 23.17 -4.43 19.10
CA LYS A 200 22.33 -4.40 17.89
C LYS A 200 22.10 -5.85 17.51
N LEU A 201 20.84 -6.30 17.58
CA LEU A 201 20.46 -7.63 17.13
C LEU A 201 21.07 -7.84 15.74
N ALA A 202 21.79 -8.95 15.59
CA ALA A 202 22.39 -9.33 14.31
C ALA A 202 21.33 -9.18 13.21
N PRO A 203 21.64 -8.58 12.08
CA PRO A 203 20.67 -8.36 11.01
C PRO A 203 20.04 -9.73 10.66
N ARG A 204 18.72 -9.81 10.72
CA ARG A 204 18.01 -11.05 10.35
C ARG A 204 18.44 -11.43 8.94
N LYS A 205 18.99 -12.64 8.77
CA LYS A 205 19.36 -13.16 7.46
C LYS A 205 18.14 -13.08 6.54
N SER A 206 18.32 -12.47 5.37
CA SER A 206 17.25 -12.39 4.37
C SER A 206 16.94 -13.78 3.81
N LEU A 207 15.74 -13.97 3.25
CA LEU A 207 15.38 -15.23 2.57
C LEU A 207 16.30 -15.50 1.38
N LEU A 208 16.88 -14.47 0.77
CA LEU A 208 17.77 -14.57 -0.39
C LEU A 208 19.26 -14.56 0.00
N SER A 209 19.60 -14.62 1.29
CA SER A 209 21.00 -14.69 1.73
C SER A 209 21.61 -16.07 1.42
N GLY A 210 22.92 -16.09 1.16
CA GLY A 210 23.70 -17.32 1.05
C GLY A 210 23.99 -17.81 -0.37
N SER A 211 23.42 -17.20 -1.40
CA SER A 211 23.71 -17.49 -2.79
C SER A 211 23.64 -16.24 -3.70
N THR A 212 24.23 -16.37 -4.89
CA THR A 212 24.18 -15.34 -5.93
C THR A 212 23.55 -15.85 -7.24
N ASP A 213 23.17 -17.14 -7.29
CA ASP A 213 22.59 -17.81 -8.48
C ASP A 213 21.06 -17.61 -8.60
N TRP A 214 20.49 -16.68 -7.85
CA TRP A 214 19.07 -16.42 -7.85
C TRP A 214 18.53 -16.13 -9.25
N LYS A 215 17.49 -16.89 -9.63
CA LYS A 215 16.69 -16.71 -10.84
C LYS A 215 15.34 -16.14 -10.48
N LEU A 216 14.67 -15.47 -11.44
CA LEU A 216 13.36 -14.84 -11.29
C LEU A 216 12.49 -15.20 -12.48
N LEU A 217 11.27 -15.64 -12.21
CA LEU A 217 10.17 -15.74 -13.17
C LEU A 217 8.99 -14.91 -12.67
N VAL A 218 8.29 -14.26 -13.61
CA VAL A 218 7.06 -13.49 -13.35
C VAL A 218 6.00 -13.95 -14.34
N ASP A 219 4.85 -14.39 -13.83
CA ASP A 219 3.74 -14.92 -14.60
C ASP A 219 2.78 -13.79 -15.00
N TYR A 220 2.76 -13.46 -16.28
CA TYR A 220 1.82 -12.49 -16.83
C TYR A 220 0.68 -13.20 -17.56
N SER A 221 -0.50 -12.59 -17.60
CA SER A 221 -1.67 -13.16 -18.29
C SER A 221 -1.45 -13.38 -19.79
N ASP A 222 -0.67 -12.50 -20.42
CA ASP A 222 -0.34 -12.57 -21.86
C ASP A 222 0.93 -13.37 -22.16
N ARG A 223 1.72 -13.72 -21.16
CA ARG A 223 2.95 -14.53 -21.26
C ARG A 223 3.01 -15.54 -20.12
N PRO A 224 2.14 -16.56 -20.16
CA PRO A 224 2.09 -17.58 -19.12
C PRO A 224 3.41 -18.34 -19.05
N ILE A 225 3.90 -18.56 -17.83
CA ILE A 225 5.15 -19.29 -17.57
C ILE A 225 4.86 -20.69 -17.08
N VAL A 226 5.82 -21.58 -17.28
CA VAL A 226 5.85 -22.91 -16.66
C VAL A 226 6.68 -22.82 -15.38
N PHE A 227 6.21 -23.44 -14.31
CA PHE A 227 6.97 -23.52 -13.07
C PHE A 227 8.32 -24.21 -13.33
N PRO A 228 9.45 -23.80 -12.72
CA PRO A 228 10.77 -24.38 -12.99
C PRO A 228 10.80 -25.89 -12.83
N PRO A 229 11.00 -26.66 -13.92
CA PRO A 229 10.93 -28.12 -13.89
C PRO A 229 12.07 -28.74 -13.07
N GLU A 230 13.17 -28.02 -12.87
CA GLU A 230 14.27 -28.43 -11.99
C GLU A 230 13.89 -28.47 -10.50
N ILE A 231 12.76 -27.85 -10.13
CA ILE A 231 12.21 -27.89 -8.78
C ILE A 231 11.15 -28.98 -8.69
N LEU A 232 10.09 -28.84 -9.47
CA LEU A 232 8.94 -29.74 -9.50
C LEU A 232 8.13 -29.56 -10.78
N ALA A 233 7.68 -30.66 -11.38
CA ALA A 233 6.72 -30.62 -12.49
C ALA A 233 5.31 -30.37 -11.94
N THR A 234 4.74 -29.20 -12.20
CA THR A 234 3.41 -28.82 -11.74
C THR A 234 2.72 -27.88 -12.74
N SER A 235 1.40 -27.92 -12.76
CA SER A 235 0.57 -26.95 -13.51
C SER A 235 0.24 -25.68 -12.71
N GLN A 236 0.60 -25.63 -11.42
CA GLN A 236 0.40 -24.44 -10.60
C GLN A 236 1.36 -23.33 -11.00
N ARG A 237 0.85 -22.10 -11.04
CA ARG A 237 1.54 -20.94 -11.54
C ARG A 237 1.47 -19.82 -10.52
N PRO A 238 2.42 -19.74 -9.57
CA PRO A 238 2.57 -18.57 -8.71
C PRO A 238 2.92 -17.33 -9.55
N ASP A 239 2.42 -16.16 -9.13
CA ASP A 239 2.62 -14.90 -9.86
C ASP A 239 4.12 -14.55 -10.01
N ILE A 240 4.93 -14.85 -8.98
CA ILE A 240 6.40 -14.66 -9.01
C ILE A 240 7.07 -15.86 -8.36
N VAL A 241 8.13 -16.37 -9.01
CA VAL A 241 8.98 -17.45 -8.48
C VAL A 241 10.44 -16.97 -8.48
N ILE A 242 11.09 -17.01 -7.33
CA ILE A 242 12.51 -16.71 -7.13
C ILE A 242 13.18 -17.97 -6.58
N TRP A 243 14.22 -18.48 -7.25
CA TRP A 243 14.86 -19.72 -6.77
C TRP A 243 16.36 -19.72 -6.99
N SER A 244 17.04 -20.52 -6.17
CA SER A 244 18.48 -20.81 -6.25
C SER A 244 18.67 -22.31 -6.30
N ILE A 245 19.39 -22.79 -7.33
CA ILE A 245 19.72 -24.20 -7.48
C ILE A 245 20.78 -24.57 -6.45
N ALA A 246 21.76 -23.71 -6.22
CA ALA A 246 22.86 -23.95 -5.28
C ALA A 246 22.37 -24.17 -3.83
N LEU A 247 21.29 -23.45 -3.43
CA LEU A 247 20.71 -23.59 -2.09
C LEU A 247 19.54 -24.58 -2.04
N LYS A 248 19.07 -25.09 -3.18
CA LYS A 248 17.77 -25.79 -3.29
C LYS A 248 16.67 -25.03 -2.57
N LYS A 249 16.53 -23.75 -2.89
CA LYS A 249 15.59 -22.87 -2.22
C LYS A 249 14.74 -22.12 -3.23
N VAL A 250 13.43 -22.05 -2.97
CA VAL A 250 12.46 -21.31 -3.79
C VAL A 250 11.61 -20.41 -2.91
N VAL A 251 11.32 -19.25 -3.39
CA VAL A 251 10.38 -18.27 -2.79
C VAL A 251 9.31 -17.95 -3.81
N MET A 252 8.08 -18.32 -3.51
CA MET A 252 6.90 -18.04 -4.29
C MET A 252 6.23 -16.78 -3.71
N ILE A 253 5.80 -15.87 -4.57
CA ILE A 253 5.11 -14.64 -4.17
C ILE A 253 3.82 -14.55 -4.97
N GLU A 254 2.71 -14.36 -4.26
CA GLU A 254 1.38 -14.23 -4.82
C GLU A 254 0.87 -12.80 -4.67
N LEU A 255 0.35 -12.23 -5.76
CA LEU A 255 -0.23 -10.91 -5.80
C LEU A 255 -1.75 -10.97 -5.78
N THR A 256 -2.38 -10.05 -5.04
CA THR A 256 -3.81 -9.78 -5.15
C THR A 256 -4.10 -8.28 -5.12
N CYS A 257 -5.16 -7.88 -5.85
CA CYS A 257 -5.66 -6.52 -5.84
C CYS A 257 -7.14 -6.50 -5.39
N PRO A 258 -7.45 -6.87 -4.15
CA PRO A 258 -8.82 -6.96 -3.62
C PRO A 258 -9.39 -5.57 -3.28
N ALA A 259 -10.66 -5.52 -2.87
CA ALA A 259 -11.14 -4.39 -2.11
C ALA A 259 -10.42 -4.32 -0.76
N GLU A 260 -10.26 -3.13 -0.20
CA GLU A 260 -9.49 -2.88 1.01
C GLU A 260 -10.02 -3.68 2.22
N GLU A 261 -11.34 -3.78 2.35
CA GLU A 261 -12.02 -4.57 3.36
C GLU A 261 -11.82 -6.07 3.25
N GLY A 262 -11.36 -6.54 2.08
CA GLY A 262 -11.12 -7.96 1.78
C GLY A 262 -9.65 -8.36 1.71
N ILE A 263 -8.71 -7.50 2.11
CA ILE A 263 -7.26 -7.75 1.99
C ILE A 263 -6.85 -9.03 2.73
N GLU A 264 -7.26 -9.19 3.99
CA GLU A 264 -6.86 -10.36 4.79
C GLU A 264 -7.48 -11.65 4.24
N ALA A 265 -8.78 -11.64 3.91
CA ALA A 265 -9.44 -12.81 3.32
C ALA A 265 -8.82 -13.21 1.95
N ALA A 266 -8.38 -12.23 1.15
CA ALA A 266 -7.70 -12.50 -0.11
C ALA A 266 -6.32 -13.12 0.13
N ARG A 267 -5.58 -12.64 1.13
CA ARG A 267 -4.29 -13.19 1.56
C ARG A 267 -4.42 -14.64 2.00
N GLU A 268 -5.36 -14.93 2.89
CA GLU A 268 -5.61 -16.29 3.40
C GLU A 268 -5.94 -17.28 2.27
N ARG A 269 -6.83 -16.88 1.34
CA ARG A 269 -7.17 -17.72 0.17
C ARG A 269 -5.95 -18.04 -0.70
N LYS A 270 -5.05 -17.07 -0.93
CA LYS A 270 -3.83 -17.28 -1.71
C LYS A 270 -2.84 -18.18 -0.98
N LEU A 271 -2.64 -17.96 0.31
CA LEU A 271 -1.81 -18.85 1.13
C LEU A 271 -2.34 -20.28 1.10
N GLY A 272 -3.65 -20.48 1.32
CA GLY A 272 -4.28 -21.80 1.28
C GLY A 272 -4.12 -22.50 -0.07
N ARG A 273 -4.25 -21.74 -1.18
CA ARG A 273 -4.12 -22.28 -2.54
C ARG A 273 -2.76 -22.92 -2.81
N TYR A 274 -1.67 -22.35 -2.31
CA TYR A 274 -0.32 -22.78 -2.60
C TYR A 274 0.35 -23.56 -1.44
N THR A 275 -0.39 -23.86 -0.38
CA THR A 275 0.13 -24.63 0.75
C THR A 275 0.54 -26.03 0.32
N GLN A 276 -0.27 -26.71 -0.51
CA GLN A 276 0.07 -28.03 -1.04
C GLN A 276 1.31 -27.98 -1.92
N LEU A 277 1.39 -27.04 -2.87
CA LEU A 277 2.58 -26.87 -3.71
C LEU A 277 3.85 -26.67 -2.87
N LYS A 278 3.75 -25.90 -1.78
CA LYS A 278 4.87 -25.70 -0.88
C LYS A 278 5.30 -27.01 -0.24
N GLN A 279 4.37 -27.85 0.22
CA GLN A 279 4.66 -29.17 0.80
C GLN A 279 5.30 -30.10 -0.24
N ASP A 280 4.74 -30.20 -1.44
CA ASP A 280 5.26 -31.03 -2.52
C ASP A 280 6.72 -30.65 -2.87
N ILE A 281 7.03 -29.34 -2.87
CA ILE A 281 8.39 -28.84 -3.08
C ILE A 281 9.33 -29.24 -1.94
N GLU A 282 8.86 -29.19 -0.69
CA GLU A 282 9.64 -29.57 0.49
C GLU A 282 9.89 -31.08 0.50
N GLU A 283 8.95 -31.91 0.05
CA GLU A 283 9.10 -33.37 -0.10
C GLU A 283 10.19 -33.76 -1.10
N VAL A 284 10.40 -32.98 -2.16
CA VAL A 284 11.50 -33.23 -3.12
C VAL A 284 12.84 -32.62 -2.67
N GLY A 285 12.95 -32.22 -1.41
CA GLY A 285 14.20 -31.78 -0.77
C GLY A 285 14.60 -30.34 -1.05
N TRP A 286 13.64 -29.47 -1.44
CA TRP A 286 13.83 -28.03 -1.54
C TRP A 286 13.28 -27.31 -0.29
N THR A 287 13.81 -26.13 -0.01
CA THR A 287 13.24 -25.24 1.01
C THR A 287 12.30 -24.25 0.32
N ALA A 288 11.01 -24.26 0.67
CA ALA A 288 10.01 -23.40 0.04
C ALA A 288 9.52 -22.29 0.95
N GLY A 289 9.58 -21.05 0.45
CA GLY A 289 8.94 -19.86 1.05
C GLY A 289 7.69 -19.48 0.26
N LEU A 290 6.61 -19.14 0.96
CA LEU A 290 5.40 -18.60 0.35
C LEU A 290 5.11 -17.24 0.98
N LEU A 291 5.07 -16.20 0.14
CA LEU A 291 4.83 -14.81 0.52
C LEU A 291 3.66 -14.25 -0.28
N THR A 292 3.05 -13.21 0.24
CA THR A 292 1.93 -12.55 -0.41
C THR A 292 2.15 -11.05 -0.51
N VAL A 293 1.61 -10.47 -1.57
CA VAL A 293 1.58 -9.03 -1.86
C VAL A 293 0.13 -8.64 -2.10
N GLU A 294 -0.40 -7.78 -1.26
CA GLU A 294 -1.76 -7.27 -1.38
C GLU A 294 -1.72 -5.76 -1.57
N VAL A 295 -2.37 -5.31 -2.65
CA VAL A 295 -2.58 -3.88 -2.92
C VAL A 295 -4.06 -3.66 -3.17
N GLY A 296 -4.73 -3.03 -2.23
CA GLY A 296 -6.17 -2.75 -2.31
C GLY A 296 -6.53 -1.94 -3.55
N ALA A 297 -7.72 -2.18 -4.08
CA ALA A 297 -8.19 -1.60 -5.34
C ALA A 297 -8.24 -0.05 -5.36
N ARG A 298 -8.22 0.60 -4.20
CA ARG A 298 -8.11 2.07 -4.07
C ARG A 298 -6.67 2.54 -3.82
N GLY A 299 -5.70 1.61 -3.73
CA GLY A 299 -4.29 1.89 -3.60
C GLY A 299 -3.70 1.70 -2.19
N TYR A 300 -4.42 1.12 -1.25
CA TYR A 300 -3.87 0.76 0.06
C TYR A 300 -2.95 -0.45 -0.05
N VAL A 301 -1.72 -0.30 0.41
CA VAL A 301 -0.71 -1.36 0.39
C VAL A 301 -0.70 -2.09 1.72
N ALA A 302 -0.96 -3.38 1.74
CA ALA A 302 -0.98 -4.17 2.96
C ALA A 302 0.39 -4.20 3.67
N TYR A 303 0.39 -4.36 4.99
CA TYR A 303 1.62 -4.54 5.76
C TYR A 303 2.37 -5.83 5.41
N SER A 304 1.66 -6.87 4.96
CA SER A 304 2.22 -8.11 4.41
C SER A 304 3.14 -7.83 3.23
N THR A 305 2.77 -6.91 2.34
CA THR A 305 3.57 -6.46 1.20
C THR A 305 4.91 -5.86 1.64
N GLU A 306 4.90 -4.95 2.61
CA GLU A 306 6.15 -4.41 3.18
C GLU A 306 6.99 -5.53 3.80
N ARG A 307 6.35 -6.42 4.55
CA ARG A 307 7.02 -7.57 5.19
C ARG A 307 7.64 -8.51 4.15
N CYS A 308 6.92 -8.79 3.05
CA CYS A 308 7.43 -9.59 1.93
C CYS A 308 8.77 -9.05 1.44
N PHE A 309 8.83 -7.81 1.00
CA PHE A 309 10.06 -7.22 0.46
C PHE A 309 11.18 -7.06 1.51
N ARG A 310 10.82 -6.84 2.77
CA ARG A 310 11.79 -6.82 3.87
C ARG A 310 12.38 -8.21 4.13
N GLN A 311 11.60 -9.27 4.01
CA GLN A 311 12.07 -10.66 4.13
C GLN A 311 12.99 -11.06 2.98
N LEU A 312 12.78 -10.49 1.78
CA LEU A 312 13.72 -10.65 0.66
C LEU A 312 15.04 -9.90 0.86
N GLY A 313 15.18 -9.10 1.94
CA GLY A 313 16.40 -8.37 2.26
C GLY A 313 16.46 -6.95 1.70
N MET A 314 15.39 -6.44 1.13
CA MET A 314 15.38 -5.07 0.60
C MET A 314 15.43 -4.03 1.72
N GLN A 315 16.19 -2.96 1.50
CA GLN A 315 16.31 -1.84 2.43
C GLN A 315 14.97 -1.12 2.62
N LYS A 316 14.69 -0.65 3.84
CA LYS A 316 13.43 0.04 4.20
C LYS A 316 13.08 1.18 3.23
N ARG A 317 14.07 1.98 2.82
CA ARG A 317 13.86 3.10 1.89
C ARG A 317 13.39 2.62 0.51
N LYS A 318 14.01 1.57 -0.04
CA LYS A 318 13.63 0.96 -1.34
C LYS A 318 12.22 0.36 -1.25
N VAL A 319 11.91 -0.34 -0.16
CA VAL A 319 10.57 -0.92 0.08
C VAL A 319 9.51 0.18 0.17
N SER A 320 9.78 1.25 0.91
CA SER A 320 8.85 2.39 1.01
C SER A 320 8.60 3.03 -0.36
N SER A 321 9.64 3.22 -1.17
CA SER A 321 9.51 3.74 -2.55
C SER A 321 8.69 2.80 -3.43
N LEU A 322 8.93 1.48 -3.36
CA LEU A 322 8.15 0.49 -4.10
C LEU A 322 6.68 0.51 -3.69
N CYS A 323 6.37 0.49 -2.40
CA CYS A 323 4.99 0.57 -1.91
C CYS A 323 4.25 1.82 -2.43
N LYS A 324 4.93 2.98 -2.48
CA LYS A 324 4.37 4.21 -3.08
C LYS A 324 4.07 4.05 -4.57
N SER A 325 4.97 3.39 -5.30
CA SER A 325 4.78 3.12 -6.73
C SER A 325 3.63 2.15 -6.97
N LEU A 326 3.52 1.08 -6.19
CA LEU A 326 2.42 0.10 -6.27
C LEU A 326 1.07 0.76 -5.99
N SER A 327 0.98 1.55 -4.91
CA SER A 327 -0.22 2.33 -4.57
C SER A 327 -0.67 3.23 -5.74
N ARG A 328 0.27 3.96 -6.34
CA ARG A 328 0.00 4.87 -7.45
C ARG A 328 -0.47 4.13 -8.70
N VAL A 329 0.17 3.03 -9.06
CA VAL A 329 -0.20 2.22 -10.22
C VAL A 329 -1.61 1.68 -10.06
N VAL A 330 -1.94 1.08 -8.91
CA VAL A 330 -3.28 0.56 -8.67
C VAL A 330 -4.32 1.68 -8.70
N ALA A 331 -4.06 2.83 -8.11
CA ALA A 331 -4.98 3.97 -8.16
C ALA A 331 -5.25 4.44 -9.60
N ARG A 332 -4.22 4.52 -10.44
CA ARG A 332 -4.35 4.86 -11.88
C ARG A 332 -5.17 3.81 -12.64
N CYS A 333 -4.85 2.53 -12.47
CA CYS A 333 -5.59 1.45 -13.11
C CYS A 333 -7.06 1.43 -12.68
N SER A 334 -7.34 1.62 -11.39
CA SER A 334 -8.70 1.67 -10.87
C SER A 334 -9.47 2.89 -11.37
N TYR A 335 -8.80 4.03 -11.53
CA TYR A 335 -9.39 5.21 -12.15
C TYR A 335 -9.75 4.95 -13.62
N ALA A 336 -8.87 4.32 -14.40
CA ALA A 336 -9.15 3.93 -15.78
C ALA A 336 -10.33 2.94 -15.88
N ILE A 337 -10.38 1.93 -15.00
CA ILE A 337 -11.50 1.00 -14.89
C ILE A 337 -12.81 1.75 -14.58
N TYR A 338 -12.76 2.72 -13.66
CA TYR A 338 -13.91 3.55 -13.33
C TYR A 338 -14.37 4.41 -14.52
N LEU A 339 -13.45 5.03 -15.25
CA LEU A 339 -13.78 5.86 -16.41
C LEU A 339 -14.44 5.03 -17.53
N SER A 340 -13.93 3.82 -17.76
CA SER A 340 -14.44 2.90 -18.80
C SER A 340 -15.63 2.03 -18.35
N ARG A 341 -16.19 2.28 -17.14
CA ARG A 341 -17.28 1.46 -16.55
C ARG A 341 -18.56 1.32 -17.39
N LYS A 342 -18.73 2.17 -18.40
CA LYS A 342 -19.86 2.11 -19.32
C LYS A 342 -19.48 1.57 -20.70
N ASN A 343 -18.19 1.41 -20.97
CA ASN A 343 -17.71 0.97 -22.28
C ASN A 343 -17.62 -0.55 -22.32
N LYS A 344 -18.30 -1.19 -23.25
CA LYS A 344 -18.23 -2.65 -23.46
C LYS A 344 -16.90 -3.04 -24.12
N ASP A 345 -16.40 -2.21 -25.00
CA ASP A 345 -15.15 -2.44 -25.74
C ASP A 345 -13.97 -1.94 -24.90
N TRP A 346 -13.41 -2.83 -24.10
CA TRP A 346 -12.22 -2.55 -23.30
C TRP A 346 -10.95 -2.83 -24.11
N ASP A 347 -10.11 -1.81 -24.28
CA ASP A 347 -8.77 -1.94 -24.85
C ASP A 347 -7.73 -1.42 -23.86
N LYS A 348 -6.89 -2.33 -23.35
CA LYS A 348 -5.81 -2.01 -22.40
C LYS A 348 -4.83 -0.96 -22.93
N ASN A 349 -4.56 -0.96 -24.24
CA ASN A 349 -3.60 -0.04 -24.85
C ASN A 349 -4.18 1.37 -24.99
N ARG A 350 -5.45 1.48 -25.27
CA ARG A 350 -6.15 2.77 -25.37
C ARG A 350 -6.27 3.48 -24.01
N GLU A 351 -6.45 2.70 -22.94
CA GLU A 351 -6.58 3.25 -21.59
C GLU A 351 -5.22 3.71 -21.01
N LEU A 352 -4.10 3.11 -21.43
CA LEU A 352 -2.75 3.58 -21.10
C LEU A 352 -2.44 4.93 -21.76
N LEU A 353 -3.00 5.18 -22.95
CA LEU A 353 -2.85 6.44 -23.70
C LEU A 353 -3.81 7.53 -23.21
N ALA A 354 -4.87 7.19 -22.50
CA ALA A 354 -5.71 8.12 -21.78
C ALA A 354 -4.99 8.59 -20.49
N ASP A 355 -3.72 8.97 -20.61
CA ASP A 355 -3.06 9.76 -19.60
C ASP A 355 -3.94 10.99 -19.36
N ALA A 356 -4.48 11.07 -18.16
CA ALA A 356 -5.51 12.03 -17.75
C ALA A 356 -4.99 13.48 -17.72
N ASP A 357 -3.90 13.78 -18.39
CA ASP A 357 -3.24 15.08 -18.46
C ASP A 357 -3.51 15.86 -19.75
N VAL A 358 -4.31 15.29 -20.69
CA VAL A 358 -4.78 16.10 -21.81
C VAL A 358 -6.05 16.84 -21.39
N PRO A 359 -6.03 18.18 -21.24
CA PRO A 359 -7.22 18.95 -20.98
C PRO A 359 -8.18 18.72 -22.16
N ARG A 360 -9.29 18.03 -21.93
CA ARG A 360 -10.38 18.04 -22.91
C ARG A 360 -10.83 19.48 -23.05
N GLN A 361 -10.65 20.04 -24.25
CA GLN A 361 -11.25 21.33 -24.59
C GLN A 361 -12.73 21.26 -24.24
N PRO A 362 -13.30 22.32 -23.65
CA PRO A 362 -14.73 22.37 -23.40
C PRO A 362 -15.45 22.13 -24.70
N VAL A 363 -16.38 21.17 -24.67
CA VAL A 363 -17.34 21.00 -25.77
C VAL A 363 -18.04 22.34 -25.94
N GLN A 364 -17.79 23.02 -27.04
CA GLN A 364 -18.56 24.18 -27.41
C GLN A 364 -20.00 23.69 -27.65
N ASP A 365 -20.90 24.05 -26.73
CA ASP A 365 -22.33 23.95 -26.95
C ASP A 365 -22.65 24.74 -28.22
N GLN A 366 -22.83 24.02 -29.32
CA GLN A 366 -23.49 24.58 -30.49
C GLN A 366 -24.99 24.65 -30.19
N THR A 367 -25.37 25.61 -29.40
CA THR A 367 -26.74 26.15 -29.47
C THR A 367 -26.78 27.09 -30.65
N THR A 368 -27.22 26.57 -31.76
CA THR A 368 -27.63 27.38 -32.93
C THR A 368 -29.12 27.46 -32.92
N THR A 369 -29.57 28.74 -32.84
CA THR A 369 -30.79 29.37 -33.39
C THR A 369 -32.01 28.48 -33.57
#